data_92cbed8104c1b53e2d3ea2b4c43bdcfd
#
_entry.id   92cbed8104c1b53e2d3ea2b4c43bdcfd
#
_cell.length_a   1.000
_cell.length_b   1.000
_cell.length_c   1.000
_cell.angle_alpha   90.00
_cell.angle_beta   90.00
_cell.angle_gamma   90.00
#
_symmetry.space_group_name_H-M   'P 1'
#
loop_
_entity.id
_entity.type
_entity.pdbx_description
1 polymer ?
#
loop_
_entity_poly.entity_id
_entity_poly.type
_entity_poly.pdbx_seq_one_letter_code
_entity_poly.pdbx_strand_id
1 'polypeptide(L)'
;MNDVKLSGRLVRDPELKHTPNGVPVATFSLAVDRKFNREEADFIPIVAWRKTAEFVAKYFRKGQRVIVAQGRIKVDQYTDKEGNKRSRFSVVADEVEFADSKRNPEDRLAGSVAAEYMENVGFEELDGEDGELPF
;
A
#
# COMPACT_ATOMS: atom_id res chain seq x y z
N MET A 1 16.30 -9.20 -11.81
CA MET A 1 15.83 -7.97 -11.15
C MET A 1 14.32 -8.01 -11.07
N ASN A 2 13.78 -7.63 -9.94
CA ASN A 2 12.33 -7.63 -9.70
C ASN A 2 12.00 -6.35 -8.94
N ASP A 3 11.56 -5.35 -9.67
CA ASP A 3 11.34 -4.02 -9.11
C ASP A 3 10.06 -3.46 -9.71
N VAL A 4 9.13 -3.08 -8.85
CA VAL A 4 7.83 -2.59 -9.28
C VAL A 4 7.57 -1.25 -8.60
N LYS A 5 7.16 -0.28 -9.39
CA LYS A 5 6.78 1.04 -8.90
C LYS A 5 5.42 1.36 -9.47
N LEU A 6 4.49 1.72 -8.60
CA LEU A 6 3.11 1.94 -9.00
C LEU A 6 2.57 3.18 -8.32
N SER A 7 1.67 3.86 -9.02
CA SER A 7 0.89 4.94 -8.45
C SER A 7 -0.56 4.69 -8.81
N GLY A 8 -1.43 4.75 -7.82
CA GLY A 8 -2.84 4.51 -8.08
C GLY A 8 -3.68 4.88 -6.87
N ARG A 9 -4.97 4.61 -6.98
CA ARG A 9 -5.92 4.90 -5.90
C ARG A 9 -6.38 3.61 -5.28
N LEU A 10 -6.55 3.64 -3.96
CA LEU A 10 -7.08 2.47 -3.26
C LEU A 10 -8.52 2.23 -3.66
N VAL A 11 -8.81 0.99 -3.99
CA VAL A 11 -10.15 0.57 -4.37
C VAL A 11 -11.05 0.49 -3.15
N ARG A 12 -10.47 0.14 -2.01
CA ARG A 12 -11.20 0.06 -0.73
C ARG A 12 -10.18 0.18 0.40
N ASP A 13 -10.68 0.24 1.61
CA ASP A 13 -9.79 0.31 2.78
C ASP A 13 -8.93 -0.93 2.85
N PRO A 14 -7.66 -0.79 3.28
CA PRO A 14 -6.80 -1.95 3.44
C PRO A 14 -7.33 -2.89 4.52
N GLU A 15 -7.08 -4.16 4.32
CA GLU A 15 -7.45 -5.19 5.29
C GLU A 15 -6.20 -5.65 6.01
N LEU A 16 -6.20 -5.50 7.33
CA LEU A 16 -5.06 -5.92 8.15
C LEU A 16 -5.36 -7.24 8.81
N LYS A 17 -4.45 -8.17 8.67
CA LYS A 17 -4.53 -9.47 9.29
C LYS A 17 -3.20 -9.81 9.93
N HIS A 18 -3.20 -10.81 10.77
CA HIS A 18 -1.97 -11.29 11.40
C HIS A 18 -1.81 -12.75 11.08
N THR A 19 -0.56 -13.14 10.80
CA THR A 19 -0.26 -14.55 10.60
C THR A 19 -0.35 -15.30 11.94
N PRO A 20 -0.36 -16.63 11.91
CA PRO A 20 -0.34 -17.40 13.17
C PRO A 20 0.83 -17.01 14.08
N ASN A 21 1.92 -16.53 13.52
CA ASN A 21 3.08 -16.08 14.30
C ASN A 21 2.96 -14.63 14.75
N GLY A 22 1.83 -13.97 14.46
CA GLY A 22 1.61 -12.61 14.91
C GLY A 22 2.18 -11.54 14.00
N VAL A 23 2.60 -11.87 12.81
CA VAL A 23 3.17 -10.91 11.87
C VAL A 23 2.05 -10.18 11.15
N PRO A 24 2.02 -8.83 11.18
CA PRO A 24 0.96 -8.10 10.49
C PRO A 24 1.14 -8.14 8.98
N VAL A 25 0.01 -8.32 8.30
CA VAL A 25 -0.06 -8.35 6.84
C VAL A 25 -1.24 -7.50 6.42
N ALA A 26 -1.02 -6.53 5.54
CA ALA A 26 -2.10 -5.71 5.00
C ALA A 26 -2.23 -5.99 3.52
N THR A 27 -3.47 -6.13 3.07
CA THR A 27 -3.76 -6.34 1.65
C THR A 27 -4.68 -5.23 1.17
N PHE A 28 -4.43 -4.79 -0.04
CA PHE A 28 -5.27 -3.78 -0.67
C PHE A 28 -5.08 -3.88 -2.17
N SER A 29 -5.94 -3.21 -2.92
CA SER A 29 -5.83 -3.16 -4.37
C SER A 29 -5.71 -1.72 -4.81
N LEU A 30 -4.87 -1.50 -5.79
CA LEU A 30 -4.73 -0.19 -6.40
C LEU A 30 -5.35 -0.20 -7.78
N ALA A 31 -6.09 0.84 -8.10
CA ALA A 31 -6.55 1.10 -9.45
C ALA A 31 -5.50 1.96 -10.12
N VAL A 32 -4.80 1.38 -11.08
CA VAL A 32 -3.70 2.03 -11.78
C VAL A 32 -4.16 2.37 -13.18
N ASP A 33 -4.09 3.63 -13.54
CA ASP A 33 -4.53 4.10 -14.84
C ASP A 33 -3.60 3.57 -15.93
N ARG A 34 -4.20 3.19 -17.04
CA ARG A 34 -3.42 2.82 -18.21
C ARG A 34 -2.91 4.07 -18.90
N LYS A 35 -1.69 3.97 -19.40
CA LYS A 35 -1.00 5.13 -19.96
C LYS A 35 -1.76 5.77 -21.12
N PHE A 36 -2.37 4.96 -21.97
CA PHE A 36 -3.02 5.46 -23.18
C PHE A 36 -4.53 5.37 -23.13
N ASN A 37 -5.09 4.83 -22.06
CA ASN A 37 -6.54 4.72 -21.94
C ASN A 37 -6.92 4.93 -20.49
N ARG A 38 -7.19 6.18 -20.14
CA ARG A 38 -7.48 6.55 -18.76
C ARG A 38 -8.87 6.15 -18.31
N GLU A 39 -9.70 5.72 -19.23
CA GLU A 39 -11.02 5.25 -18.86
C GLU A 39 -10.99 3.84 -18.29
N GLU A 40 -9.87 3.14 -18.49
CA GLU A 40 -9.71 1.81 -17.94
C GLU A 40 -8.57 1.82 -16.93
N ALA A 41 -8.74 1.01 -15.91
CA ALA A 41 -7.72 0.88 -14.87
C ALA A 41 -7.42 -0.58 -14.66
N ASP A 42 -6.18 -0.85 -14.31
CA ASP A 42 -5.78 -2.19 -13.90
C ASP A 42 -5.84 -2.25 -12.38
N PHE A 43 -6.45 -3.31 -11.89
CA PHE A 43 -6.56 -3.50 -10.44
C PHE A 43 -5.44 -4.42 -9.99
N ILE A 44 -4.51 -3.86 -9.24
CA ILE A 44 -3.30 -4.57 -8.87
C ILE A 44 -3.37 -4.93 -7.39
N PRO A 45 -3.30 -6.22 -7.04
CA PRO A 45 -3.30 -6.61 -5.62
C PRO A 45 -1.94 -6.32 -5.00
N ILE A 46 -1.98 -5.69 -3.84
CA ILE A 46 -0.79 -5.27 -3.12
C ILE A 46 -0.80 -5.92 -1.74
N VAL A 47 0.35 -6.41 -1.32
CA VAL A 47 0.52 -7.01 0.00
C VAL A 47 1.66 -6.28 0.69
N ALA A 48 1.42 -5.87 1.92
CA ALA A 48 2.44 -5.23 2.75
C ALA A 48 2.63 -6.03 4.02
N TRP A 49 3.85 -6.06 4.53
CA TRP A 49 4.22 -6.88 5.68
C TRP A 49 4.78 -6.01 6.79
N ARG A 50 4.57 -6.43 8.03
CA ARG A 50 5.23 -5.89 9.20
C ARG A 50 4.93 -4.40 9.38
N LYS A 51 5.93 -3.56 9.51
CA LYS A 51 5.71 -2.13 9.74
C LYS A 51 5.01 -1.46 8.59
N THR A 52 5.29 -1.87 7.37
CA THR A 52 4.60 -1.34 6.21
C THR A 52 3.11 -1.66 6.28
N ALA A 53 2.77 -2.88 6.72
CA ALA A 53 1.38 -3.27 6.87
C ALA A 53 0.68 -2.40 7.91
N GLU A 54 1.34 -2.14 9.03
CA GLU A 54 0.77 -1.31 10.09
C GLU A 54 0.56 0.12 9.61
N PHE A 55 1.53 0.65 8.88
CA PHE A 55 1.42 1.99 8.33
C PHE A 55 0.24 2.09 7.35
N VAL A 56 0.15 1.12 6.46
CA VAL A 56 -0.92 1.09 5.47
C VAL A 56 -2.28 1.01 6.15
N ALA A 57 -2.43 0.11 7.11
CA ALA A 57 -3.70 -0.08 7.78
C ALA A 57 -4.12 1.17 8.56
N LYS A 58 -3.14 1.90 9.08
CA LYS A 58 -3.43 3.07 9.92
C LYS A 58 -3.76 4.30 9.08
N TYR A 59 -3.07 4.49 7.97
CA TYR A 59 -3.15 5.76 7.26
C TYR A 59 -3.81 5.72 5.89
N PHE A 60 -3.88 4.55 5.26
CA PHE A 60 -4.44 4.46 3.92
C PHE A 60 -5.93 4.21 3.99
N ARG A 61 -6.68 4.88 3.11
CA ARG A 61 -8.14 4.73 3.05
C ARG A 61 -8.57 4.70 1.60
N LYS A 62 -9.76 4.16 1.39
CA LYS A 62 -10.37 4.08 0.06
C LYS A 62 -10.31 5.42 -0.65
N GLY A 63 -9.92 5.39 -1.92
CA GLY A 63 -9.92 6.58 -2.76
C GLY A 63 -8.64 7.40 -2.70
N GLN A 64 -7.77 7.14 -1.74
CA GLN A 64 -6.51 7.87 -1.64
C GLN A 64 -5.56 7.45 -2.74
N ARG A 65 -4.81 8.40 -3.25
CA ARG A 65 -3.75 8.11 -4.20
C ARG A 65 -2.47 7.84 -3.43
N VAL A 66 -1.88 6.71 -3.73
CA VAL A 66 -0.64 6.30 -3.04
C VAL A 66 0.38 5.83 -4.05
N ILE A 67 1.62 5.80 -3.61
CA ILE A 67 2.72 5.32 -4.43
C ILE A 67 3.33 4.11 -3.74
N VAL A 68 3.49 3.03 -4.51
CA VAL A 68 4.37 1.95 -4.11
C VAL A 68 5.74 2.33 -4.66
N ALA A 69 6.57 2.84 -3.78
CA ALA A 69 7.87 3.36 -4.18
C ALA A 69 8.87 2.23 -4.40
N GLN A 70 8.73 1.16 -3.63
CA GLN A 70 9.52 -0.05 -3.82
C GLN A 70 8.65 -1.27 -3.61
N GLY A 71 8.64 -2.13 -4.61
CA GLY A 71 7.89 -3.37 -4.54
C GLY A 71 8.49 -4.39 -5.47
N ARG A 72 7.94 -5.59 -5.40
CA ARG A 72 8.34 -6.67 -6.28
C ARG A 72 7.12 -7.52 -6.57
N ILE A 73 7.12 -8.17 -7.72
CA ILE A 73 6.05 -9.07 -8.09
C ILE A 73 6.32 -10.43 -7.49
N LYS A 74 5.29 -11.02 -6.93
CA LYS A 74 5.31 -12.38 -6.43
C LYS A 74 4.21 -13.14 -7.13
N VAL A 75 4.53 -14.32 -7.65
CA VAL A 75 3.56 -15.18 -8.31
C VAL A 75 3.37 -16.43 -7.46
N ASP A 76 2.12 -16.71 -7.11
CA ASP A 76 1.78 -17.90 -6.34
C ASP A 76 1.00 -18.85 -7.24
N GLN A 77 1.33 -20.12 -7.16
CA GLN A 77 0.60 -21.15 -7.88
C GLN A 77 -0.26 -21.92 -6.92
N TYR A 78 -1.46 -22.25 -7.37
CA TYR A 78 -2.38 -23.00 -6.54
C TYR A 78 -3.23 -23.88 -7.44
N THR A 79 -3.87 -24.87 -6.83
CA THR A 79 -4.80 -25.75 -7.52
C THR A 79 -6.21 -25.37 -7.09
N ASP A 80 -7.08 -25.11 -8.06
CA ASP A 80 -8.44 -24.72 -7.73
C ASP A 80 -9.26 -25.95 -7.36
N LYS A 81 -10.54 -25.73 -7.04
CA LYS A 81 -11.41 -26.80 -6.60
C LYS A 81 -11.67 -27.85 -7.68
N GLU A 82 -11.46 -27.48 -8.92
CA GLU A 82 -11.68 -28.38 -10.05
C GLU A 82 -10.41 -29.13 -10.45
N GLY A 83 -9.32 -28.91 -9.71
CA GLY A 83 -8.07 -29.60 -10.00
C GLY A 83 -7.20 -28.92 -11.02
N ASN A 84 -7.58 -27.75 -11.50
CA ASN A 84 -6.79 -27.01 -12.47
C ASN A 84 -5.71 -26.21 -11.78
N LYS A 85 -4.51 -26.22 -12.36
CA LYS A 85 -3.43 -25.40 -11.85
C LYS A 85 -3.64 -23.95 -12.27
N ARG A 86 -3.58 -23.08 -11.31
CA ARG A 86 -3.75 -21.64 -11.54
C ARG A 86 -2.64 -20.87 -10.89
N SER A 87 -2.44 -19.67 -11.39
CA SER A 87 -1.46 -18.77 -10.79
C SER A 87 -2.13 -17.43 -10.55
N ARG A 88 -1.64 -16.74 -9.56
CA ARG A 88 -2.04 -15.36 -9.31
C ARG A 88 -0.82 -14.61 -8.86
N PHE A 89 -0.84 -13.32 -9.13
CA PHE A 89 0.28 -12.49 -8.76
C PHE A 89 -0.17 -11.46 -7.74
N SER A 90 0.81 -10.96 -7.01
CA SER A 90 0.60 -9.82 -6.14
C SER A 90 1.89 -9.01 -6.14
N VAL A 91 1.77 -7.78 -5.72
CA VAL A 91 2.95 -6.92 -5.55
C VAL A 91 3.20 -6.80 -4.07
N VAL A 92 4.38 -7.21 -3.65
CA VAL A 92 4.79 -7.05 -2.27
C VAL A 92 5.40 -5.65 -2.15
N ALA A 93 4.76 -4.80 -1.36
CA ALA A 93 5.20 -3.42 -1.21
C ALA A 93 6.16 -3.32 -0.04
N ASP A 94 7.35 -2.86 -0.33
CA ASP A 94 8.38 -2.64 0.70
C ASP A 94 8.36 -1.20 1.19
N GLU A 95 8.07 -0.25 0.29
CA GLU A 95 7.93 1.16 0.65
C GLU A 95 6.71 1.75 -0.02
N VAL A 96 5.93 2.48 0.75
CA VAL A 96 4.73 3.15 0.24
C VAL A 96 4.73 4.59 0.71
N GLU A 97 4.09 5.46 -0.07
CA GLU A 97 4.02 6.88 0.22
C GLU A 97 2.66 7.42 -0.18
N PHE A 98 2.27 8.52 0.44
CA PHE A 98 1.11 9.27 0.00
C PHE A 98 1.46 10.02 -1.27
N ALA A 99 0.54 10.00 -2.23
CA ALA A 99 0.71 10.72 -3.47
C ALA A 99 -0.26 11.89 -3.60
N ASP A 100 -1.30 11.94 -2.77
CA ASP A 100 -2.23 13.04 -2.82
C ASP A 100 -1.57 14.27 -2.23
N SER A 101 -1.53 15.33 -3.01
CA SER A 101 -1.11 16.60 -2.47
C SER A 101 -2.33 17.30 -1.87
N LYS A 102 -2.09 18.36 -1.14
CA LYS A 102 -3.15 19.08 -0.46
C LYS A 102 -4.03 19.77 -1.48
N ARG A 103 -5.29 19.33 -1.58
CA ARG A 103 -6.24 19.89 -2.52
C ARG A 103 -7.27 20.72 -1.82
N ASN A 104 -7.77 20.21 -0.72
CA ASN A 104 -8.82 20.85 0.03
C ASN A 104 -8.45 20.74 1.50
N PRO A 105 -9.19 21.41 2.39
CA PRO A 105 -8.83 21.40 3.82
C PRO A 105 -8.78 20.04 4.42
N GLU A 106 -9.66 19.15 3.99
CA GLU A 106 -9.68 17.81 4.54
C GLU A 106 -8.45 17.02 4.13
N ASP A 107 -8.11 17.11 2.86
CA ASP A 107 -6.91 16.45 2.36
C ASP A 107 -5.67 17.02 3.02
N ARG A 108 -5.67 18.33 3.23
CA ARG A 108 -4.56 18.99 3.88
C ARG A 108 -4.39 18.49 5.30
N LEU A 109 -5.50 18.32 6.00
CA LEU A 109 -5.45 17.81 7.36
C LEU A 109 -4.88 16.41 7.41
N ALA A 110 -5.35 15.55 6.52
CA ALA A 110 -4.84 14.20 6.46
C ALA A 110 -3.35 14.18 6.14
N GLY A 111 -2.94 15.02 5.22
CA GLY A 111 -1.54 15.16 4.88
C GLY A 111 -0.71 15.68 6.04
N SER A 112 -1.27 16.63 6.78
CA SER A 112 -0.58 17.19 7.94
C SER A 112 -0.40 16.14 9.03
N VAL A 113 -1.42 15.33 9.25
CA VAL A 113 -1.32 14.28 10.24
C VAL A 113 -0.24 13.28 9.86
N ALA A 114 -0.21 12.89 8.60
CA ALA A 114 0.81 11.96 8.14
C ALA A 114 2.21 12.56 8.25
N ALA A 115 2.34 13.83 7.88
CA ALA A 115 3.62 14.53 7.99
C ALA A 115 4.06 14.64 9.43
N GLU A 116 3.12 14.96 10.30
CA GLU A 116 3.40 15.03 11.73
C GLU A 116 3.86 13.70 12.26
N TYR A 117 3.18 12.64 11.84
CA TYR A 117 3.59 11.31 12.23
C TYR A 117 5.02 11.03 11.83
N MET A 118 5.37 11.36 10.61
CA MET A 118 6.72 11.10 10.12
C MET A 118 7.77 11.95 10.81
N GLU A 119 7.42 13.18 11.17
CA GLU A 119 8.32 14.05 11.88
C GLU A 119 8.51 13.60 13.33
N ASN A 120 7.42 13.19 13.96
CA ASN A 120 7.47 12.83 15.37
C ASN A 120 7.98 11.42 15.59
N VAL A 121 7.85 10.60 14.62
CA VAL A 121 8.29 9.22 14.70
C VAL A 121 9.65 9.08 14.06
N GLY A 122 9.82 9.91 13.16
CA GLY A 122 11.03 9.92 12.41
C GLY A 122 12.02 10.89 12.86
N PHE A 123 10.28 10.85 13.19
CA PHE A 123 10.09 11.21 13.14
C PHE A 123 10.06 11.10 13.94
N GLU A 124 9.80 10.85 14.48
CA GLU A 124 9.29 10.59 15.04
C GLU A 124 8.94 9.86 15.06
N GLU A 125 8.75 9.35 15.11
CA GLU A 125 8.18 8.96 14.83
C GLU A 125 8.20 8.57 14.68
N LEU A 126 8.40 8.36 14.98
CA LEU A 126 8.05 8.20 14.71
C LEU A 126 8.41 8.01 15.06
N ASP A 127 8.58 8.17 15.89
CA ASP A 127 8.62 8.19 16.00
C ASP A 127 9.01 7.69 16.15
N GLY A 128 9.25 7.60 16.80
CA GLY A 128 9.42 7.32 16.58
C GLY A 128 9.66 6.74 16.33
N GLU A 129 9.68 6.52 16.27
CA GLU A 129 9.69 6.20 15.65
C GLU A 129 9.97 6.11 14.89
N ASP A 130 10.24 6.09 15.02
CA ASP A 130 10.33 6.14 14.08
C ASP A 130 10.42 6.22 13.28
N GLY A 131 10.38 6.36 13.35
CA GLY A 131 10.35 6.65 12.47
C GLY A 131 10.24 6.63 11.64
N GLU A 132 10.10 6.61 11.39
CA GLU A 132 9.82 6.64 10.55
C GLU A 132 9.37 6.86 9.70
N LEU A 133 9.00 6.96 9.56
CA LEU A 133 8.37 7.09 8.66
C LEU A 133 8.40 7.56 7.84
N PRO A 134 8.43 7.40 7.71
CA PRO A 134 8.41 7.78 6.90
C PRO A 134 8.38 8.29 6.17
N PHE A 135 8.31 8.57 5.97
CA PHE A 135 8.27 8.87 5.23
C PHE A 135 8.55 9.32 4.85
#